data_8d389e359f194327b329187d3e22e52c
#
_entry.id   8d389e359f194327b329187d3e22e52c
#
_cell.length_a   1.000
_cell.length_b   1.000
_cell.length_c   1.000
_cell.angle_alpha   90.00
_cell.angle_beta   90.00
_cell.angle_gamma   90.00
#
_symmetry.space_group_name_H-M   'P 1'
#
loop_
_entity.id
_entity.type
_entity.pdbx_description
1 polymer ?
#
loop_
_entity_poly.entity_id
_entity_poly.type
_entity_poly.pdbx_seq_one_letter_code
_entity_poly.pdbx_strand_id
1 'polypeptide(L)'
;YFVDIDNCGPMILDALIKIKTEIDPTLTFRRSCREGICGSCAMSIDGINTLACIHGIDDIKGDINIYPLPHMTVIKDLIPDLTHFYAQHASIMPWLETKSNRPAKEWKQSIEDRKKLDGLYECVMCASCSTSCPSYWWNSDKYLGPAALLHAYRWIIDSRDEATGERLGELEDPFKLYRCHTIMDCTKTCPKGLNPAKDI
;
A
#
# COMPACT_ATOMS: atom_id res chain seq x y z
N TYR A 1 16.67 19.82 -8.85
CA TYR A 1 16.79 20.76 -7.75
C TYR A 1 18.09 20.51 -6.98
N PHE A 2 18.72 21.56 -6.48
CA PHE A 2 19.80 21.48 -5.50
C PHE A 2 19.24 21.90 -4.15
N VAL A 3 19.44 21.06 -3.13
CA VAL A 3 18.92 21.29 -1.77
C VAL A 3 20.10 21.32 -0.80
N ASP A 4 20.20 22.39 -0.03
CA ASP A 4 21.14 22.46 1.09
C ASP A 4 20.65 21.54 2.22
N ILE A 5 21.41 20.47 2.47
CA ILE A 5 21.08 19.45 3.46
C ILE A 5 21.40 19.87 4.91
N ASP A 6 22.29 20.85 5.12
CA ASP A 6 22.66 21.30 6.47
C ASP A 6 21.46 21.91 7.23
N ASN A 7 20.50 22.46 6.47
CA ASN A 7 19.26 23.03 7.00
C ASN A 7 18.01 22.23 6.55
N CYS A 8 18.15 20.94 6.28
CA CYS A 8 17.09 20.04 5.90
C CYS A 8 16.91 18.95 6.96
N GLY A 9 15.70 18.45 7.13
CA GLY A 9 15.49 17.22 7.91
C GLY A 9 16.07 16.00 7.18
N PRO A 10 16.26 14.86 7.87
CA PRO A 10 17.03 13.73 7.36
C PRO A 10 16.28 12.88 6.33
N MET A 11 14.97 13.09 6.12
CA MET A 11 14.15 12.24 5.25
C MET A 11 13.96 12.87 3.87
N ILE A 12 13.76 12.03 2.86
CA ILE A 12 13.41 12.45 1.49
C ILE A 12 12.21 13.39 1.49
N LEU A 13 11.21 13.14 2.33
CA LEU A 13 10.06 14.02 2.45
C LEU A 13 10.43 15.43 2.92
N ASP A 14 11.43 15.56 3.78
CA ASP A 14 11.88 16.86 4.27
C ASP A 14 12.51 17.69 3.12
N ALA A 15 13.32 17.04 2.28
CA ALA A 15 13.86 17.66 1.07
C ALA A 15 12.76 18.11 0.10
N LEU A 16 11.74 17.26 -0.14
CA LEU A 16 10.59 17.61 -0.99
C LEU A 16 9.80 18.81 -0.41
N ILE A 17 9.62 18.88 0.90
CA ILE A 17 8.97 19.99 1.57
C ILE A 17 9.81 21.26 1.40
N LYS A 18 11.12 21.17 1.60
CA LYS A 18 12.05 22.30 1.42
C LYS A 18 12.02 22.83 -0.02
N ILE A 19 12.07 21.93 -1.02
CA ILE A 19 11.91 22.32 -2.43
C ILE A 19 10.61 23.10 -2.63
N LYS A 20 9.49 22.55 -2.16
CA LYS A 20 8.18 23.17 -2.33
C LYS A 20 8.04 24.51 -1.64
N THR A 21 8.67 24.71 -0.48
CA THR A 21 8.52 25.94 0.29
C THR A 21 9.50 27.05 -0.10
N GLU A 22 10.71 26.68 -0.55
CA GLU A 22 11.80 27.63 -0.76
C GLU A 22 12.21 27.78 -2.23
N ILE A 23 12.01 26.75 -3.08
CA ILE A 23 12.55 26.72 -4.44
C ILE A 23 11.43 26.74 -5.49
N ASP A 24 10.48 25.78 -5.42
CA ASP A 24 9.42 25.60 -6.40
C ASP A 24 8.08 25.26 -5.74
N PRO A 25 7.21 26.24 -5.50
CA PRO A 25 5.90 26.01 -4.88
C PRO A 25 4.93 25.22 -5.75
N THR A 26 5.23 25.00 -7.05
CA THR A 26 4.38 24.25 -7.96
C THR A 26 4.56 22.74 -7.82
N LEU A 27 5.69 22.26 -7.24
CA LEU A 27 5.94 20.85 -7.01
C LEU A 27 4.82 20.21 -6.20
N THR A 28 4.24 19.13 -6.71
CA THR A 28 3.03 18.53 -6.16
C THR A 28 3.28 17.09 -5.71
N PHE A 29 3.00 16.79 -4.45
CA PHE A 29 3.08 15.48 -3.84
C PHE A 29 2.11 15.34 -2.68
N ARG A 30 1.76 14.09 -2.31
CA ARG A 30 0.92 13.80 -1.14
C ARG A 30 1.79 13.59 0.09
N ARG A 31 1.32 14.07 1.24
CA ARG A 31 1.92 13.81 2.54
C ARG A 31 0.91 13.99 3.66
N SER A 32 1.15 13.37 4.82
CA SER A 32 0.35 13.60 6.02
C SER A 32 1.16 13.27 7.30
N CYS A 33 1.21 12.01 7.74
CA CYS A 33 1.66 11.60 9.07
C CYS A 33 3.15 11.83 9.36
N ARG A 34 4.05 11.73 8.38
CA ARG A 34 5.51 11.81 8.49
C ARG A 34 6.18 10.67 9.29
N GLU A 35 5.46 9.61 9.60
CA GLU A 35 5.91 8.50 10.46
C GLU A 35 5.57 7.11 9.88
N GLY A 36 5.34 7.02 8.55
CA GLY A 36 5.11 5.75 7.87
C GLY A 36 3.75 5.10 8.14
N ILE A 37 2.72 5.85 8.57
CA ILE A 37 1.42 5.29 8.97
C ILE A 37 0.32 5.55 7.93
N CYS A 38 0.30 6.70 7.27
CA CYS A 38 -0.81 7.05 6.37
C CYS A 38 -0.64 6.57 4.92
N GLY A 39 0.55 6.14 4.51
CA GLY A 39 0.83 5.69 3.14
C GLY A 39 0.84 6.76 2.05
N SER A 40 0.46 8.01 2.35
CA SER A 40 0.19 9.04 1.34
C SER A 40 1.42 9.52 0.57
N CYS A 41 2.61 9.47 1.16
CA CYS A 41 3.88 9.89 0.54
C CYS A 41 4.60 8.77 -0.22
N ALA A 42 3.86 7.75 -0.67
CA ALA A 42 4.43 6.67 -1.47
C ALA A 42 4.86 7.18 -2.85
N MET A 43 6.09 6.86 -3.23
CA MET A 43 6.68 7.21 -4.53
C MET A 43 7.84 6.27 -4.84
N SER A 44 8.37 6.33 -6.05
CA SER A 44 9.57 5.59 -6.42
C SER A 44 10.80 6.45 -6.15
N ILE A 45 11.69 6.00 -5.28
CA ILE A 45 12.94 6.66 -4.90
C ILE A 45 14.09 5.75 -5.33
N ASP A 46 14.90 6.19 -6.27
CA ASP A 46 15.97 5.40 -6.91
C ASP A 46 15.55 3.98 -7.32
N GLY A 47 14.35 3.87 -7.91
CA GLY A 47 13.79 2.61 -8.40
C GLY A 47 13.13 1.74 -7.33
N ILE A 48 13.10 2.17 -6.07
CA ILE A 48 12.41 1.48 -4.97
C ILE A 48 11.12 2.20 -4.63
N ASN A 49 9.98 1.51 -4.69
CA ASN A 49 8.71 2.07 -4.26
C ASN A 49 8.63 2.03 -2.73
N THR A 50 8.61 3.20 -2.10
CA THR A 50 8.66 3.34 -0.63
C THR A 50 7.94 4.62 -0.18
N LEU A 51 7.97 4.90 1.12
CA LEU A 51 7.42 6.11 1.71
C LEU A 51 8.51 7.15 1.94
N ALA A 52 8.39 8.32 1.35
CA ALA A 52 9.38 9.39 1.44
C ALA A 52 9.62 9.89 2.88
N CYS A 53 8.66 9.69 3.80
CA CYS A 53 8.78 10.14 5.19
C CYS A 53 9.63 9.23 6.09
N ILE A 54 9.99 8.03 5.63
CA ILE A 54 10.81 7.06 6.38
C ILE A 54 12.04 6.60 5.59
N HIS A 55 12.28 7.15 4.41
CA HIS A 55 13.48 6.89 3.62
C HIS A 55 14.48 8.03 3.85
N GLY A 56 15.65 7.67 4.37
CA GLY A 56 16.69 8.64 4.70
C GLY A 56 17.38 9.21 3.46
N ILE A 57 17.78 10.48 3.51
CA ILE A 57 18.61 11.09 2.47
C ILE A 57 19.97 10.38 2.42
N ASP A 58 20.54 10.05 3.57
CA ASP A 58 21.85 9.40 3.70
C ASP A 58 21.88 7.95 3.24
N ASP A 59 20.70 7.32 3.03
CA ASP A 59 20.62 5.96 2.48
C ASP A 59 20.99 5.91 1.00
N ILE A 60 21.06 7.07 0.33
CA ILE A 60 21.30 7.20 -1.11
C ILE A 60 22.65 7.89 -1.36
N LYS A 61 23.42 7.36 -2.30
CA LYS A 61 24.71 7.94 -2.71
C LYS A 61 24.57 8.69 -4.03
N GLY A 62 24.90 9.96 -4.05
CA GLY A 62 24.85 10.81 -5.24
C GLY A 62 23.49 11.47 -5.44
N ASP A 63 23.10 11.70 -6.69
CA ASP A 63 21.84 12.35 -7.03
C ASP A 63 20.66 11.45 -6.75
N ILE A 64 19.62 11.99 -6.14
CA ILE A 64 18.41 11.25 -5.76
C ILE A 64 17.38 11.38 -6.88
N ASN A 65 16.95 10.24 -7.45
CA ASN A 65 15.94 10.18 -8.48
C ASN A 65 14.58 9.84 -7.89
N ILE A 66 13.62 10.74 -8.00
CA ILE A 66 12.28 10.58 -7.45
C ILE A 66 11.25 10.62 -8.58
N TYR A 67 10.40 9.59 -8.62
CA TYR A 67 9.33 9.44 -9.59
C TYR A 67 8.01 9.14 -8.87
N PRO A 68 6.84 9.42 -9.51
CA PRO A 68 5.58 8.90 -9.01
C PRO A 68 5.61 7.36 -9.00
N LEU A 69 4.70 6.73 -8.24
CA LEU A 69 4.54 5.28 -8.30
C LEU A 69 4.35 4.81 -9.75
N PRO A 70 5.12 3.81 -10.22
CA PRO A 70 5.08 3.38 -11.61
C PRO A 70 3.78 2.67 -11.97
N HIS A 71 3.49 2.59 -13.28
CA HIS A 71 2.32 1.89 -13.84
C HIS A 71 0.96 2.39 -13.33
N MET A 72 0.89 3.65 -12.91
CA MET A 72 -0.34 4.37 -12.62
C MET A 72 -0.38 5.67 -13.44
N THR A 73 -1.56 6.11 -13.81
CA THR A 73 -1.73 7.42 -14.47
C THR A 73 -1.26 8.53 -13.56
N VAL A 74 -0.42 9.43 -14.05
CA VAL A 74 0.06 10.57 -13.28
C VAL A 74 -0.92 11.74 -13.45
N ILE A 75 -1.42 12.25 -12.32
CA ILE A 75 -2.27 13.46 -12.30
C ILE A 75 -1.39 14.70 -12.45
N LYS A 76 -0.36 14.78 -11.61
CA LYS A 76 0.63 15.87 -11.63
C LYS A 76 1.86 15.47 -10.81
N ASP A 77 3.05 15.74 -11.34
CA ASP A 77 4.36 15.52 -10.69
C ASP A 77 4.44 14.13 -10.02
N LEU A 78 4.46 14.08 -8.68
CA LEU A 78 4.57 12.85 -7.90
C LEU A 78 3.21 12.27 -7.46
N ILE A 79 2.10 12.75 -8.01
CA ILE A 79 0.75 12.30 -7.67
C ILE A 79 0.20 11.34 -8.71
N PRO A 80 0.14 10.03 -8.44
CA PRO A 80 -0.58 9.07 -9.26
C PRO A 80 -2.08 9.10 -8.97
N ASP A 81 -2.89 8.66 -9.96
CA ASP A 81 -4.30 8.37 -9.79
C ASP A 81 -4.47 7.01 -9.10
N LEU A 82 -5.08 7.02 -7.92
CA LEU A 82 -5.34 5.83 -7.11
C LEU A 82 -6.80 5.35 -7.22
N THR A 83 -7.61 5.94 -8.09
CA THR A 83 -9.05 5.63 -8.19
C THR A 83 -9.29 4.15 -8.44
N HIS A 84 -8.61 3.56 -9.43
CA HIS A 84 -8.73 2.13 -9.74
C HIS A 84 -8.23 1.24 -8.59
N PHE A 85 -7.11 1.59 -7.97
CA PHE A 85 -6.55 0.87 -6.83
C PHE A 85 -7.54 0.79 -5.66
N TYR A 86 -8.20 1.90 -5.32
CA TYR A 86 -9.21 1.90 -4.27
C TYR A 86 -10.52 1.22 -4.70
N ALA A 87 -10.89 1.25 -5.97
CA ALA A 87 -12.02 0.48 -6.48
C ALA A 87 -11.78 -1.04 -6.33
N GLN A 88 -10.58 -1.52 -6.61
CA GLN A 88 -10.19 -2.92 -6.37
C GLN A 88 -10.24 -3.27 -4.87
N HIS A 89 -9.76 -2.39 -4.00
CA HIS A 89 -9.90 -2.59 -2.56
C HIS A 89 -11.37 -2.63 -2.12
N ALA A 90 -12.20 -1.74 -2.63
CA ALA A 90 -13.63 -1.75 -2.31
C ALA A 90 -14.34 -3.04 -2.79
N SER A 91 -13.90 -3.61 -3.92
CA SER A 91 -14.52 -4.82 -4.49
C SER A 91 -14.35 -6.07 -3.63
N ILE A 92 -13.37 -6.11 -2.73
CA ILE A 92 -13.18 -7.24 -1.79
C ILE A 92 -14.00 -7.09 -0.50
N MET A 93 -14.90 -6.12 -0.43
CA MET A 93 -15.73 -5.84 0.76
C MET A 93 -14.90 -5.73 2.04
N PRO A 94 -14.04 -4.69 2.18
CA PRO A 94 -13.07 -4.58 3.28
C PRO A 94 -13.73 -4.09 4.59
N TRP A 95 -14.76 -4.76 5.03
CA TRP A 95 -15.49 -4.53 6.27
C TRP A 95 -16.05 -5.83 6.83
N LEU A 96 -16.41 -5.83 8.10
CA LEU A 96 -16.97 -6.99 8.79
C LEU A 96 -18.39 -7.30 8.26
N GLU A 97 -18.58 -8.50 7.78
CA GLU A 97 -19.89 -9.03 7.37
C GLU A 97 -20.39 -10.05 8.41
N THR A 98 -21.57 -9.79 8.98
CA THR A 98 -22.19 -10.65 9.96
C THR A 98 -23.65 -10.94 9.61
N LYS A 99 -24.05 -12.21 9.72
CA LYS A 99 -25.43 -12.68 9.52
C LYS A 99 -26.13 -12.92 10.85
N SER A 100 -25.36 -13.12 11.90
CA SER A 100 -25.83 -13.33 13.28
C SER A 100 -26.41 -12.04 13.88
N ASN A 101 -27.30 -12.20 14.85
CA ASN A 101 -27.83 -11.08 15.62
C ASN A 101 -26.71 -10.32 16.33
N ARG A 102 -26.76 -9.00 16.22
CA ARG A 102 -25.76 -8.13 16.86
C ARG A 102 -25.71 -8.42 18.37
N PRO A 103 -24.51 -8.69 18.94
CA PRO A 103 -24.37 -8.89 20.37
C PRO A 103 -24.68 -7.60 21.15
N ALA A 104 -25.04 -7.73 22.41
CA ALA A 104 -25.41 -6.59 23.26
C ALA A 104 -24.27 -5.56 23.47
N LYS A 105 -23.01 -6.00 23.36
CA LYS A 105 -21.84 -5.15 23.53
C LYS A 105 -20.99 -5.14 22.25
N GLU A 106 -20.13 -6.15 22.07
CA GLU A 106 -19.12 -6.20 21.03
C GLU A 106 -18.97 -7.62 20.46
N TRP A 107 -18.48 -7.72 19.22
CA TRP A 107 -18.05 -8.99 18.64
C TRP A 107 -16.74 -9.42 19.30
N LYS A 108 -16.80 -10.48 20.10
CA LYS A 108 -15.62 -11.00 20.79
C LYS A 108 -14.72 -11.78 19.84
N GLN A 109 -13.42 -11.73 20.12
CA GLN A 109 -12.39 -12.49 19.42
C GLN A 109 -11.41 -13.06 20.44
N SER A 110 -10.95 -14.31 20.25
CA SER A 110 -9.89 -14.87 21.09
C SER A 110 -8.54 -14.18 20.84
N ILE A 111 -7.61 -14.30 21.78
CA ILE A 111 -6.24 -13.78 21.60
C ILE A 111 -5.56 -14.51 20.43
N GLU A 112 -5.78 -15.80 20.31
CA GLU A 112 -5.24 -16.64 19.24
C GLU A 112 -5.76 -16.21 17.87
N ASP A 113 -7.06 -15.94 17.74
CA ASP A 113 -7.65 -15.48 16.49
C ASP A 113 -7.22 -14.06 16.15
N ARG A 114 -7.13 -13.18 17.16
CA ARG A 114 -6.60 -11.83 16.95
C ARG A 114 -5.16 -11.87 16.43
N LYS A 115 -4.34 -12.78 16.93
CA LYS A 115 -2.94 -12.95 16.50
C LYS A 115 -2.81 -13.37 15.04
N LYS A 116 -3.78 -14.06 14.47
CA LYS A 116 -3.80 -14.42 13.04
C LYS A 116 -3.85 -13.20 12.12
N LEU A 117 -4.32 -12.05 12.62
CA LEU A 117 -4.41 -10.80 11.87
C LEU A 117 -3.12 -9.98 11.89
N ASP A 118 -2.12 -10.38 12.69
CA ASP A 118 -0.83 -9.69 12.71
C ASP A 118 -0.12 -9.86 11.38
N GLY A 119 0.40 -8.75 10.84
CA GLY A 119 0.97 -8.69 9.49
C GLY A 119 -0.05 -8.39 8.39
N LEU A 120 -1.33 -8.29 8.70
CA LEU A 120 -2.40 -8.03 7.73
C LEU A 120 -3.04 -6.65 7.95
N TYR A 121 -3.47 -6.35 9.19
CA TYR A 121 -4.18 -5.10 9.49
C TYR A 121 -3.26 -3.88 9.49
N GLU A 122 -1.95 -4.07 9.56
CA GLU A 122 -0.96 -2.98 9.52
C GLU A 122 -0.75 -2.40 8.12
N CYS A 123 -1.35 -2.97 7.09
CA CYS A 123 -1.29 -2.44 5.73
C CYS A 123 -1.92 -1.04 5.67
N VAL A 124 -1.13 -0.08 5.19
CA VAL A 124 -1.52 1.33 5.10
C VAL A 124 -1.99 1.75 3.70
N MET A 125 -2.24 0.78 2.83
CA MET A 125 -2.75 1.01 1.47
C MET A 125 -1.93 2.02 0.64
N CYS A 126 -0.60 1.99 0.79
CA CYS A 126 0.31 2.92 0.10
C CYS A 126 0.52 2.60 -1.40
N ALA A 127 0.06 1.46 -1.87
CA ALA A 127 0.19 0.94 -3.23
C ALA A 127 1.63 0.57 -3.68
N SER A 128 2.66 0.70 -2.84
CA SER A 128 4.04 0.35 -3.21
C SER A 128 4.17 -1.09 -3.72
N CYS A 129 3.52 -2.05 -3.06
CA CYS A 129 3.54 -3.47 -3.45
C CYS A 129 2.83 -3.74 -4.78
N SER A 130 1.66 -3.12 -5.01
CA SER A 130 0.91 -3.29 -6.27
C SER A 130 1.66 -2.70 -7.46
N THR A 131 2.25 -1.52 -7.28
CA THR A 131 3.02 -0.86 -8.33
C THR A 131 4.41 -1.47 -8.58
N SER A 132 4.87 -2.35 -7.69
CA SER A 132 6.10 -3.16 -7.91
C SER A 132 5.81 -4.56 -8.47
N CYS A 133 4.54 -4.93 -8.66
CA CYS A 133 4.18 -6.27 -9.10
C CYS A 133 4.04 -6.34 -10.63
N PRO A 134 4.89 -7.13 -11.35
CA PRO A 134 4.78 -7.27 -12.81
C PRO A 134 3.43 -7.79 -13.27
N SER A 135 2.81 -8.72 -12.53
CA SER A 135 1.46 -9.20 -12.84
C SER A 135 0.42 -8.07 -12.79
N TYR A 136 0.57 -7.12 -11.86
CA TYR A 136 -0.29 -5.95 -11.77
C TYR A 136 -0.03 -4.95 -12.90
N TRP A 137 1.21 -4.79 -13.34
CA TRP A 137 1.53 -3.92 -14.47
C TRP A 137 0.80 -4.32 -15.74
N TRP A 138 0.75 -5.63 -16.04
CA TRP A 138 0.17 -6.16 -17.28
C TRP A 138 -1.34 -6.41 -17.22
N ASN A 139 -1.90 -6.63 -16.05
CA ASN A 139 -3.29 -7.04 -15.87
C ASN A 139 -4.00 -6.27 -14.75
N SER A 140 -3.67 -5.00 -14.51
CA SER A 140 -4.30 -4.20 -13.44
C SER A 140 -5.82 -4.04 -13.61
N ASP A 141 -6.35 -4.23 -14.80
CA ASP A 141 -7.78 -4.21 -15.09
C ASP A 141 -8.55 -5.38 -14.47
N LYS A 142 -7.88 -6.52 -14.20
CA LYS A 142 -8.51 -7.77 -13.73
C LYS A 142 -7.85 -8.33 -12.48
N TYR A 143 -6.54 -8.28 -12.38
CA TYR A 143 -5.79 -8.76 -11.22
C TYR A 143 -5.90 -7.79 -10.07
N LEU A 144 -6.37 -8.25 -8.91
CA LEU A 144 -6.58 -7.41 -7.73
C LEU A 144 -5.29 -6.82 -7.15
N GLY A 145 -4.18 -7.50 -7.37
CA GLY A 145 -2.89 -7.06 -6.85
C GLY A 145 -2.65 -7.37 -5.38
N PRO A 146 -1.38 -7.25 -4.94
CA PRO A 146 -0.97 -7.72 -3.61
C PRO A 146 -1.69 -7.02 -2.45
N ALA A 147 -1.94 -5.72 -2.54
CA ALA A 147 -2.58 -4.98 -1.45
C ALA A 147 -4.04 -5.40 -1.24
N ALA A 148 -4.83 -5.49 -2.31
CA ALA A 148 -6.22 -5.90 -2.20
C ALA A 148 -6.34 -7.37 -1.76
N LEU A 149 -5.47 -8.27 -2.26
CA LEU A 149 -5.47 -9.69 -1.88
C LEU A 149 -5.07 -9.90 -0.42
N LEU A 150 -4.07 -9.16 0.10
CA LEU A 150 -3.73 -9.18 1.52
C LEU A 150 -4.94 -8.77 2.38
N HIS A 151 -5.66 -7.72 1.98
CA HIS A 151 -6.88 -7.30 2.68
C HIS A 151 -8.04 -8.30 2.51
N ALA A 152 -8.16 -8.97 1.37
CA ALA A 152 -9.14 -10.05 1.20
C ALA A 152 -8.87 -11.19 2.19
N TYR A 153 -7.62 -11.65 2.27
CA TYR A 153 -7.22 -12.68 3.23
C TYR A 153 -7.45 -12.24 4.68
N ARG A 154 -7.14 -10.99 5.03
CA ARG A 154 -7.42 -10.43 6.35
C ARG A 154 -8.87 -10.62 6.78
N TRP A 155 -9.83 -10.45 5.88
CA TRP A 155 -11.25 -10.62 6.18
C TRP A 155 -11.69 -12.09 6.14
N ILE A 156 -11.10 -12.91 5.28
CA ILE A 156 -11.38 -14.36 5.19
C ILE A 156 -11.02 -15.07 6.50
N ILE A 157 -9.92 -14.68 7.16
CA ILE A 157 -9.45 -15.33 8.39
C ILE A 157 -9.94 -14.66 9.68
N ASP A 158 -10.67 -13.56 9.59
CA ASP A 158 -11.23 -12.89 10.77
C ASP A 158 -12.35 -13.76 11.36
N SER A 159 -12.14 -14.31 12.56
CA SER A 159 -13.08 -15.22 13.23
C SER A 159 -14.46 -14.60 13.53
N ARG A 160 -14.60 -13.31 13.36
CA ARG A 160 -15.87 -12.58 13.53
C ARG A 160 -16.63 -12.41 12.23
N ASP A 161 -15.97 -12.62 11.08
CA ASP A 161 -16.58 -12.52 9.76
C ASP A 161 -17.34 -13.80 9.42
N GLU A 162 -18.55 -13.67 8.90
CA GLU A 162 -19.43 -14.79 8.57
C GLU A 162 -19.64 -14.95 7.05
N ALA A 163 -18.89 -14.21 6.23
CA ALA A 163 -19.00 -14.22 4.77
C ALA A 163 -17.83 -14.91 4.05
N THR A 164 -17.08 -15.78 4.73
CA THR A 164 -15.90 -16.47 4.17
C THR A 164 -16.20 -17.14 2.83
N GLY A 165 -17.32 -17.84 2.72
CA GLY A 165 -17.71 -18.54 1.48
C GLY A 165 -17.95 -17.57 0.31
N GLU A 166 -18.66 -16.48 0.56
CA GLU A 166 -18.91 -15.44 -0.44
C GLU A 166 -17.60 -14.77 -0.88
N ARG A 167 -16.72 -14.44 0.08
CA ARG A 167 -15.43 -13.84 -0.21
C ARG A 167 -14.54 -14.73 -1.08
N LEU A 168 -14.50 -16.03 -0.78
CA LEU A 168 -13.76 -17.00 -1.58
C LEU A 168 -14.35 -17.13 -2.98
N GLY A 169 -15.69 -17.20 -3.10
CA GLY A 169 -16.38 -17.25 -4.39
C GLY A 169 -16.08 -16.03 -5.27
N GLU A 170 -16.00 -14.83 -4.68
CA GLU A 170 -15.66 -13.60 -5.41
C GLU A 170 -14.21 -13.57 -5.88
N LEU A 171 -13.30 -14.28 -5.22
CA LEU A 171 -11.89 -14.38 -5.61
C LEU A 171 -11.65 -15.49 -6.65
N GLU A 172 -12.55 -16.46 -6.78
CA GLU A 172 -12.41 -17.60 -7.68
C GLU A 172 -12.65 -17.20 -9.14
N ASP A 173 -11.68 -16.50 -9.69
CA ASP A 173 -11.63 -15.98 -11.06
C ASP A 173 -10.22 -16.16 -11.62
N PRO A 174 -10.07 -16.58 -12.89
CA PRO A 174 -8.74 -16.81 -13.49
C PRO A 174 -7.77 -15.64 -13.42
N PHE A 175 -8.28 -14.42 -13.23
CA PHE A 175 -7.48 -13.20 -13.22
C PHE A 175 -7.38 -12.57 -11.84
N LYS A 176 -8.44 -12.54 -11.04
CA LYS A 176 -8.47 -11.82 -9.75
C LYS A 176 -7.37 -12.26 -8.79
N LEU A 177 -7.20 -13.57 -8.61
CA LEU A 177 -6.24 -14.19 -7.70
C LEU A 177 -5.07 -14.85 -8.43
N TYR A 178 -5.37 -15.68 -9.43
CA TYR A 178 -4.42 -16.64 -10.02
C TYR A 178 -3.39 -16.02 -10.97
N ARG A 179 -3.32 -14.68 -11.09
CA ARG A 179 -2.24 -13.99 -11.79
C ARG A 179 -1.02 -13.73 -10.90
N CYS A 180 -1.05 -14.11 -9.65
CA CYS A 180 0.14 -14.14 -8.82
C CYS A 180 1.10 -15.23 -9.33
N HIS A 181 2.34 -14.83 -9.65
CA HIS A 181 3.43 -15.74 -10.06
C HIS A 181 4.52 -15.87 -8.99
N THR A 182 4.24 -15.45 -7.77
CA THR A 182 5.15 -15.55 -6.63
C THR A 182 6.52 -14.90 -6.88
N ILE A 183 6.53 -13.73 -7.57
CA ILE A 183 7.76 -12.98 -7.87
C ILE A 183 8.38 -12.36 -6.61
N MET A 184 7.57 -12.10 -5.58
CA MET A 184 7.96 -11.61 -4.25
C MET A 184 8.41 -10.13 -4.19
N ASP A 185 8.29 -9.36 -5.24
CA ASP A 185 8.64 -7.93 -5.21
C ASP A 185 7.73 -7.13 -4.29
N CYS A 186 6.47 -7.55 -4.14
CA CYS A 186 5.51 -6.96 -3.20
C CYS A 186 6.01 -7.05 -1.74
N THR A 187 6.69 -8.13 -1.37
CA THR A 187 7.25 -8.32 -0.03
C THR A 187 8.51 -7.49 0.18
N LYS A 188 9.40 -7.45 -0.84
CA LYS A 188 10.65 -6.68 -0.76
C LYS A 188 10.42 -5.18 -0.65
N THR A 189 9.41 -4.67 -1.36
CA THR A 189 9.14 -3.23 -1.43
C THR A 189 8.24 -2.70 -0.31
N CYS A 190 7.64 -3.58 0.50
CA CYS A 190 6.70 -3.15 1.52
C CYS A 190 7.36 -2.31 2.61
N PRO A 191 7.02 -1.00 2.75
CA PRO A 191 7.65 -0.14 3.75
C PRO A 191 7.25 -0.46 5.19
N LYS A 192 6.25 -1.35 5.37
CA LYS A 192 5.82 -1.88 6.67
C LYS A 192 6.41 -3.26 6.99
N GLY A 193 7.23 -3.83 6.09
CA GLY A 193 7.80 -5.16 6.27
C GLY A 193 6.79 -6.31 6.22
N LEU A 194 5.62 -6.08 5.60
CA LEU A 194 4.58 -7.10 5.44
C LEU A 194 4.94 -8.08 4.32
N ASN A 195 4.31 -9.25 4.33
CA ASN A 195 4.51 -10.28 3.31
C ASN A 195 3.23 -10.60 2.53
N PRO A 196 2.78 -9.72 1.60
CA PRO A 196 1.58 -9.98 0.82
C PRO A 196 1.62 -11.29 0.02
N ALA A 197 2.80 -11.70 -0.43
CA ALA A 197 2.94 -12.92 -1.22
C ALA A 197 2.67 -14.21 -0.43
N LYS A 198 2.80 -14.18 0.91
CA LYS A 198 2.44 -15.30 1.78
C LYS A 198 0.91 -15.43 1.92
N ASP A 199 0.21 -14.32 1.78
CA ASP A 199 -1.21 -14.19 2.07
C ASP A 199 -2.08 -14.34 0.79
N ILE A 200 -1.42 -14.50 -0.37
CA ILE A 200 -2.01 -14.79 -1.68
C ILE A 200 -1.92 -16.28 -1.98
#